data_17f82ee54425f5ee51be01cc48982d21
#
_entry.id   17f82ee54425f5ee51be01cc48982d21
#
_cell.length_a   1.000
_cell.length_b   1.000
_cell.length_c   1.000
_cell.angle_alpha   90.00
_cell.angle_beta   90.00
_cell.angle_gamma   90.00
#
_symmetry.space_group_name_H-M   'P 1'
#
loop_
_entity.id
_entity.type
_entity.pdbx_description
1 polymer ?
#
loop_
_entity_poly.entity_id
_entity_poly.type
_entity_poly.pdbx_seq_one_letter_code
_entity_poly.pdbx_strand_id
1 'polypeptide(L)'
;MSPVRRMMLCGLFLTVGLAAQAGLEKATETNRPPLRGPLATVPMELGDWLGRDVSVDPRVLKESQADEYINRIYENRKDPSRRLWLWINYSRMGLNLRHSPKICLPSGGWTEIESESRMVPIRYGADRSIRIMRLGYAQGELVQSIGFWYYIFGEGGLEHYVRNLPITSRSSHGRTTRGSGMTVEVFCPGETDPDGAALGDFARPLIEALEPIMPASRAEYYIP
;
A
#
# COMPACT_ATOMS: atom_id res chain seq x y z
N MET A 1 39.45 39.82 -3.35
CA MET A 1 38.08 39.96 -2.85
C MET A 1 38.13 39.98 -1.33
N SER A 2 37.54 41.01 -0.69
CA SER A 2 37.57 41.09 0.78
C SER A 2 36.77 39.96 1.43
N PRO A 3 37.09 39.53 2.66
CA PRO A 3 36.36 38.50 3.39
C PRO A 3 34.85 38.81 3.51
N VAL A 4 34.52 40.07 3.73
CA VAL A 4 33.12 40.54 3.82
C VAL A 4 32.36 40.29 2.51
N ARG A 5 32.99 40.57 1.36
CA ARG A 5 32.36 40.35 0.05
C ARG A 5 32.17 38.89 -0.25
N ARG A 6 33.03 38.00 0.21
CA ARG A 6 32.85 36.53 0.13
C ARG A 6 31.69 36.08 0.99
N MET A 7 31.59 36.55 2.24
CA MET A 7 30.48 36.24 3.14
C MET A 7 29.14 36.70 2.56
N MET A 8 29.07 37.91 2.02
CA MET A 8 27.82 38.40 1.37
C MET A 8 27.41 37.55 0.18
N LEU A 9 28.36 37.14 -0.67
CA LEU A 9 28.07 36.26 -1.80
C LEU A 9 27.59 34.87 -1.35
N CYS A 10 28.23 34.28 -0.35
CA CYS A 10 27.78 33.00 0.22
C CYS A 10 26.36 33.11 0.81
N GLY A 11 26.09 34.19 1.55
CA GLY A 11 24.76 34.44 2.10
C GLY A 11 23.68 34.60 1.00
N LEU A 12 24.02 35.34 -0.06
CA LEU A 12 23.12 35.48 -1.21
C LEU A 12 22.86 34.15 -1.92
N PHE A 13 23.90 33.33 -2.15
CA PHE A 13 23.71 32.01 -2.77
C PHE A 13 22.84 31.07 -1.92
N LEU A 14 23.03 31.08 -0.59
CA LEU A 14 22.24 30.30 0.32
C LEU A 14 20.77 30.74 0.33
N THR A 15 20.50 32.05 0.40
CA THR A 15 19.13 32.58 0.35
C THR A 15 18.43 32.30 -0.98
N VAL A 16 19.11 32.46 -2.08
CA VAL A 16 18.58 32.15 -3.42
C VAL A 16 18.31 30.64 -3.54
N GLY A 17 19.25 29.80 -3.05
CA GLY A 17 19.08 28.34 -3.04
C GLY A 17 17.87 27.89 -2.23
N LEU A 18 17.71 28.42 -1.01
CA LEU A 18 16.55 28.12 -0.14
C LEU A 18 15.23 28.62 -0.76
N ALA A 19 15.22 29.81 -1.34
CA ALA A 19 14.03 30.34 -2.02
C ALA A 19 13.66 29.50 -3.25
N ALA A 20 14.64 29.07 -4.04
CA ALA A 20 14.45 28.19 -5.18
C ALA A 20 13.92 26.81 -4.75
N GLN A 21 14.47 26.25 -3.67
CA GLN A 21 13.98 24.99 -3.11
C GLN A 21 12.53 25.11 -2.63
N ALA A 22 12.19 26.12 -1.85
CA ALA A 22 10.83 26.36 -1.37
C ALA A 22 9.84 26.59 -2.53
N GLY A 23 10.28 27.32 -3.57
CA GLY A 23 9.48 27.51 -4.79
C GLY A 23 9.25 26.20 -5.53
N LEU A 24 10.29 25.34 -5.63
CA LEU A 24 10.19 24.04 -6.28
C LEU A 24 9.28 23.08 -5.47
N GLU A 25 9.43 23.04 -4.14
CA GLU A 25 8.58 22.25 -3.27
C GLU A 25 7.10 22.65 -3.44
N LYS A 26 6.80 23.95 -3.43
CA LYS A 26 5.44 24.45 -3.65
C LYS A 26 4.92 24.13 -5.05
N ALA A 27 5.74 24.25 -6.08
CA ALA A 27 5.37 23.95 -7.46
C ALA A 27 5.17 22.46 -7.72
N THR A 28 5.81 21.61 -6.90
CA THR A 28 5.69 20.14 -6.95
C THR A 28 4.80 19.58 -5.86
N GLU A 29 4.11 20.44 -5.11
CA GLU A 29 3.16 20.02 -4.08
C GLU A 29 2.08 19.15 -4.71
N THR A 30 2.00 17.90 -4.23
CA THR A 30 1.06 16.93 -4.77
C THR A 30 -0.26 17.04 -4.03
N ASN A 31 -1.36 17.03 -4.77
CA ASN A 31 -2.67 16.90 -4.17
C ASN A 31 -2.77 15.55 -3.46
N ARG A 32 -3.02 15.57 -2.15
CA ARG A 32 -3.14 14.39 -1.27
C ARG A 32 -4.55 14.32 -0.70
N PRO A 33 -5.54 13.90 -1.51
CA PRO A 33 -6.90 13.84 -1.04
C PRO A 33 -7.00 12.87 0.15
N PRO A 34 -7.66 13.25 1.25
CA PRO A 34 -7.94 12.35 2.36
C PRO A 34 -8.97 11.31 1.94
N LEU A 35 -9.09 10.24 2.73
CA LEU A 35 -10.23 9.35 2.64
C LEU A 35 -11.53 10.14 2.87
N ARG A 36 -12.61 9.72 2.24
CA ARG A 36 -13.96 10.32 2.39
C ARG A 36 -14.63 9.91 3.69
N GLY A 37 -14.19 8.81 4.27
CA GLY A 37 -14.65 8.29 5.55
C GLY A 37 -13.58 7.44 6.22
N PRO A 38 -13.69 7.21 7.55
CA PRO A 38 -12.70 6.42 8.29
C PRO A 38 -12.64 4.97 7.82
N LEU A 39 -11.45 4.37 7.77
CA LEU A 39 -11.27 2.93 7.49
C LEU A 39 -12.04 2.04 8.48
N ALA A 40 -12.22 2.49 9.71
CA ALA A 40 -13.00 1.76 10.72
C ALA A 40 -14.46 1.52 10.32
N THR A 41 -14.99 2.25 9.33
CA THR A 41 -16.36 2.04 8.80
C THR A 41 -16.48 0.86 7.86
N VAL A 42 -15.37 0.24 7.41
CA VAL A 42 -15.41 -1.02 6.66
C VAL A 42 -16.12 -2.08 7.49
N PRO A 43 -17.18 -2.72 6.95
CA PRO A 43 -18.00 -3.66 7.71
C PRO A 43 -17.20 -4.85 8.27
N MET A 44 -17.61 -5.34 9.43
CA MET A 44 -17.13 -6.64 9.95
C MET A 44 -17.68 -7.82 9.15
N GLU A 45 -18.78 -7.62 8.45
CA GLU A 45 -19.39 -8.64 7.59
C GLU A 45 -19.11 -8.30 6.12
N LEU A 46 -18.40 -9.17 5.43
CA LEU A 46 -18.05 -9.05 4.01
C LEU A 46 -18.51 -10.31 3.28
N GLY A 47 -19.71 -10.28 2.73
CA GLY A 47 -20.32 -11.49 2.15
C GLY A 47 -20.49 -12.60 3.18
N ASP A 48 -19.88 -13.75 2.92
CA ASP A 48 -19.90 -14.91 3.84
C ASP A 48 -18.83 -14.83 4.95
N TRP A 49 -18.06 -13.74 5.02
CA TRP A 49 -16.96 -13.59 5.96
C TRP A 49 -17.33 -12.70 7.15
N LEU A 50 -17.02 -13.17 8.35
CA LEU A 50 -17.23 -12.45 9.60
C LEU A 50 -15.86 -12.08 10.20
N GLY A 51 -15.64 -10.79 10.35
CA GLY A 51 -14.39 -10.20 10.85
C GLY A 51 -14.40 -9.93 12.35
N ARG A 52 -13.21 -9.89 12.91
CA ARG A 52 -12.94 -9.33 14.24
C ARG A 52 -11.63 -8.56 14.23
N ASP A 53 -11.58 -7.46 14.96
CA ASP A 53 -10.36 -6.68 15.10
C ASP A 53 -9.30 -7.45 15.90
N VAL A 54 -8.04 -7.26 15.52
CA VAL A 54 -6.88 -7.80 16.22
C VAL A 54 -5.97 -6.64 16.61
N SER A 55 -5.49 -6.64 17.85
CA SER A 55 -4.57 -5.62 18.34
C SER A 55 -3.24 -5.68 17.59
N VAL A 56 -2.63 -4.52 17.36
CA VAL A 56 -1.32 -4.38 16.73
C VAL A 56 -0.32 -3.86 17.75
N ASP A 57 0.90 -4.41 17.75
CA ASP A 57 1.98 -3.87 18.59
C ASP A 57 2.21 -2.39 18.23
N PRO A 58 2.24 -1.47 19.19
CA PRO A 58 2.48 -0.05 18.95
C PRO A 58 3.78 0.24 18.19
N ARG A 59 4.78 -0.63 18.29
CA ARG A 59 6.03 -0.50 17.52
C ARG A 59 5.79 -0.73 16.03
N VAL A 60 5.00 -1.76 15.70
CA VAL A 60 4.63 -2.06 14.31
C VAL A 60 3.82 -0.90 13.70
N LEU A 61 2.88 -0.33 14.46
CA LEU A 61 2.12 0.84 14.00
C LEU A 61 3.02 2.05 13.75
N LYS A 62 3.97 2.30 14.63
CA LYS A 62 4.93 3.40 14.45
C LYS A 62 5.81 3.19 13.21
N GLU A 63 6.24 1.97 12.95
CA GLU A 63 7.06 1.62 11.79
C GLU A 63 6.27 1.66 10.49
N SER A 64 4.98 1.27 10.52
CA SER A 64 4.12 1.29 9.35
C SER A 64 3.81 2.70 8.85
N GLN A 65 3.96 3.73 9.69
CA GLN A 65 3.61 5.12 9.40
C GLN A 65 2.16 5.28 8.92
N ALA A 66 1.26 4.41 9.41
CA ALA A 66 -0.15 4.44 9.08
C ALA A 66 -0.85 5.61 9.80
N ASP A 67 -1.56 6.45 9.05
CA ASP A 67 -2.50 7.43 9.62
C ASP A 67 -3.79 6.74 10.05
N GLU A 68 -4.25 5.75 9.26
CA GLU A 68 -5.34 4.85 9.59
C GLU A 68 -4.99 3.42 9.18
N TYR A 69 -5.54 2.43 9.88
CA TYR A 69 -5.31 1.02 9.55
C TYR A 69 -6.50 0.14 9.89
N ILE A 70 -6.54 -1.04 9.25
CA ILE A 70 -7.37 -2.17 9.63
C ILE A 70 -6.44 -3.37 9.87
N ASN A 71 -6.65 -4.05 10.98
CA ASN A 71 -6.01 -5.33 11.29
C ASN A 71 -7.08 -6.29 11.79
N ARG A 72 -7.55 -7.19 10.92
CA ARG A 72 -8.70 -8.07 11.19
C ARG A 72 -8.43 -9.50 10.76
N ILE A 73 -8.95 -10.43 11.53
CA ILE A 73 -9.10 -11.82 11.10
C ILE A 73 -10.54 -12.02 10.69
N TYR A 74 -10.73 -12.67 9.54
CA TYR A 74 -12.02 -13.07 9.02
C TYR A 74 -12.14 -14.59 8.98
N GLU A 75 -13.30 -15.10 9.36
CA GLU A 75 -13.68 -16.51 9.29
C GLU A 75 -14.87 -16.66 8.33
N ASN A 76 -14.82 -17.69 7.48
CA ASN A 76 -15.92 -17.94 6.53
C ASN A 76 -17.06 -18.64 7.25
N ARG A 77 -18.29 -18.11 7.15
CA ARG A 77 -19.48 -18.68 7.80
C ARG A 77 -19.91 -20.03 7.25
N LYS A 78 -19.62 -20.31 5.97
CA LYS A 78 -19.95 -21.59 5.32
C LYS A 78 -18.88 -22.64 5.56
N ASP A 79 -17.65 -22.21 5.77
CA ASP A 79 -16.51 -23.08 6.04
C ASP A 79 -15.61 -22.44 7.11
N PRO A 80 -15.86 -22.71 8.39
CA PRO A 80 -15.07 -22.14 9.50
C PRO A 80 -13.59 -22.54 9.52
N SER A 81 -13.18 -23.52 8.73
CA SER A 81 -11.77 -23.85 8.55
C SER A 81 -11.02 -22.80 7.75
N ARG A 82 -11.75 -22.06 6.93
CA ARG A 82 -11.19 -20.97 6.11
C ARG A 82 -11.11 -19.69 6.90
N ARG A 83 -9.87 -19.26 7.14
CA ARG A 83 -9.54 -18.01 7.82
C ARG A 83 -8.61 -17.21 6.95
N LEU A 84 -8.71 -15.90 7.05
CA LEU A 84 -7.77 -14.98 6.44
C LEU A 84 -7.48 -13.81 7.37
N TRP A 85 -6.35 -13.17 7.14
CA TRP A 85 -5.96 -11.97 7.87
C TRP A 85 -5.90 -10.81 6.91
N LEU A 86 -6.65 -9.75 7.20
CA LEU A 86 -6.67 -8.50 6.46
C LEU A 86 -5.82 -7.46 7.17
N TRP A 87 -4.84 -6.93 6.45
CA TRP A 87 -4.12 -5.73 6.82
C TRP A 87 -4.38 -4.62 5.80
N ILE A 88 -4.84 -3.46 6.27
CA ILE A 88 -4.93 -2.25 5.46
C ILE A 88 -4.15 -1.16 6.17
N ASN A 89 -3.33 -0.46 5.42
CA ASN A 89 -2.54 0.67 5.87
C ASN A 89 -2.80 1.86 4.93
N TYR A 90 -3.35 2.95 5.47
CA TYR A 90 -3.50 4.22 4.77
C TYR A 90 -2.49 5.22 5.29
N SER A 91 -1.78 5.90 4.37
CA SER A 91 -0.87 7.01 4.69
C SER A 91 -1.19 8.24 3.85
N ARG A 92 -1.40 9.35 4.53
CA ARG A 92 -1.61 10.65 3.93
C ARG A 92 -0.34 11.19 3.28
N MET A 93 0.81 10.82 3.80
CA MET A 93 2.11 11.28 3.31
C MET A 93 2.67 10.45 2.15
N GLY A 94 1.96 9.43 1.73
CA GLY A 94 2.36 8.51 0.67
C GLY A 94 2.73 7.13 1.18
N LEU A 95 2.74 6.15 0.28
CA LEU A 95 3.05 4.77 0.60
C LEU A 95 4.56 4.54 0.64
N ASN A 96 5.03 3.87 1.67
CA ASN A 96 6.37 3.35 1.73
C ASN A 96 6.42 1.99 1.00
N LEU A 97 6.81 2.00 -0.26
CA LEU A 97 6.87 0.81 -1.11
C LEU A 97 7.94 -0.22 -0.70
N ARG A 98 8.71 0.06 0.35
CA ARG A 98 9.66 -0.92 0.93
C ARG A 98 8.96 -1.97 1.80
N HIS A 99 7.76 -1.66 2.29
CA HIS A 99 6.94 -2.60 3.06
C HIS A 99 5.97 -3.33 2.14
N SER A 100 6.50 -4.15 1.25
CA SER A 100 5.70 -5.07 0.43
C SER A 100 5.94 -6.51 0.87
N PRO A 101 4.97 -7.41 0.70
CA PRO A 101 5.16 -8.84 0.97
C PRO A 101 6.39 -9.42 0.27
N LYS A 102 6.70 -8.96 -0.94
CA LYS A 102 7.89 -9.38 -1.71
C LYS A 102 9.23 -9.02 -1.06
N ILE A 103 9.24 -8.06 -0.16
CA ILE A 103 10.46 -7.64 0.57
C ILE A 103 10.44 -8.21 1.98
N CYS A 104 9.30 -8.10 2.66
CA CYS A 104 9.20 -8.45 4.08
C CYS A 104 9.22 -9.97 4.32
N LEU A 105 8.55 -10.74 3.48
CA LEU A 105 8.46 -12.19 3.68
C LEU A 105 9.79 -12.92 3.47
N PRO A 106 10.54 -12.67 2.38
CA PRO A 106 11.87 -13.26 2.25
C PRO A 106 12.81 -12.89 3.39
N SER A 107 12.71 -11.66 3.92
CA SER A 107 13.48 -11.24 5.10
C SER A 107 13.09 -12.01 6.36
N GLY A 108 11.86 -12.53 6.44
CA GLY A 108 11.33 -13.39 7.48
C GLY A 108 11.59 -14.89 7.25
N GLY A 109 12.33 -15.26 6.20
CA GLY A 109 12.66 -16.66 5.89
C GLY A 109 11.61 -17.40 5.05
N TRP A 110 10.67 -16.67 4.44
CA TRP A 110 9.71 -17.25 3.51
C TRP A 110 10.29 -17.31 2.08
N THR A 111 10.03 -18.38 1.37
CA THR A 111 10.43 -18.58 -0.01
C THR A 111 9.22 -18.44 -0.92
N GLU A 112 9.33 -17.62 -1.96
CA GLU A 112 8.25 -17.44 -2.95
C GLU A 112 8.05 -18.71 -3.78
N ILE A 113 6.79 -19.10 -3.97
CA ILE A 113 6.38 -20.18 -4.89
C ILE A 113 6.00 -19.51 -6.21
N GLU A 114 6.96 -19.40 -7.13
CA GLU A 114 6.78 -18.65 -8.38
C GLU A 114 5.59 -19.13 -9.21
N SER A 115 5.33 -20.44 -9.26
CA SER A 115 4.20 -21.03 -9.97
C SER A 115 2.83 -20.58 -9.46
N GLU A 116 2.77 -20.09 -8.22
CA GLU A 116 1.56 -19.58 -7.58
C GLU A 116 1.48 -18.05 -7.58
N SER A 117 2.56 -17.36 -7.96
CA SER A 117 2.63 -15.90 -7.95
C SER A 117 2.19 -15.31 -9.28
N ARG A 118 1.04 -14.62 -9.27
CA ARG A 118 0.46 -14.07 -10.50
C ARG A 118 -0.55 -12.95 -10.24
N MET A 119 -0.90 -12.23 -11.29
CA MET A 119 -1.99 -11.27 -11.29
C MET A 119 -3.34 -11.97 -11.43
N VAL A 120 -4.23 -11.72 -10.49
CA VAL A 120 -5.61 -12.26 -10.46
C VAL A 120 -6.59 -11.13 -10.74
N PRO A 121 -7.46 -11.25 -11.77
CA PRO A 121 -8.49 -10.26 -12.02
C PRO A 121 -9.67 -10.46 -11.05
N ILE A 122 -10.03 -9.42 -10.31
CA ILE A 122 -11.19 -9.41 -9.42
C ILE A 122 -12.25 -8.51 -10.04
N ARG A 123 -13.40 -9.09 -10.39
CA ARG A 123 -14.56 -8.34 -10.87
C ARG A 123 -15.40 -7.89 -9.68
N TYR A 124 -15.89 -6.65 -9.72
CA TYR A 124 -16.73 -6.07 -8.68
C TYR A 124 -17.70 -5.04 -9.27
N GLY A 125 -18.81 -4.76 -8.55
CA GLY A 125 -19.89 -3.95 -9.11
C GLY A 125 -20.45 -4.55 -10.39
N ALA A 126 -20.97 -3.71 -11.28
CA ALA A 126 -21.59 -4.16 -12.55
C ALA A 126 -20.54 -4.56 -13.59
N ASP A 127 -19.55 -3.67 -13.88
CA ASP A 127 -18.61 -3.85 -15.00
C ASP A 127 -17.17 -3.42 -14.68
N ARG A 128 -16.81 -3.37 -13.40
CA ARG A 128 -15.46 -2.99 -12.97
C ARG A 128 -14.60 -4.18 -12.64
N SER A 129 -13.32 -4.04 -12.84
CA SER A 129 -12.33 -5.03 -12.44
C SER A 129 -11.04 -4.38 -11.99
N ILE A 130 -10.38 -5.00 -11.04
CA ILE A 130 -9.03 -4.66 -10.59
C ILE A 130 -8.17 -5.92 -10.73
N ARG A 131 -6.88 -5.73 -10.93
CA ARG A 131 -5.91 -6.82 -10.90
C ARG A 131 -5.16 -6.78 -9.58
N ILE A 132 -5.17 -7.89 -8.86
CA ILE A 132 -4.50 -8.07 -7.58
C ILE A 132 -3.30 -8.97 -7.78
N MET A 133 -2.16 -8.61 -7.20
CA MET A 133 -1.02 -9.52 -7.13
C MET A 133 -1.32 -10.59 -6.09
N ARG A 134 -1.39 -11.84 -6.51
CA ARG A 134 -1.38 -12.99 -5.64
C ARG A 134 0.02 -13.57 -5.59
N LEU A 135 0.52 -13.83 -4.39
CA LEU A 135 1.82 -14.45 -4.13
C LEU A 135 1.61 -15.72 -3.32
N GLY A 136 2.31 -16.78 -3.69
CA GLY A 136 2.46 -17.99 -2.89
C GLY A 136 3.78 -17.97 -2.14
N TYR A 137 3.77 -18.39 -0.86
CA TYR A 137 4.97 -18.48 -0.05
C TYR A 137 4.99 -19.76 0.77
N ALA A 138 6.20 -20.31 0.96
CA ALA A 138 6.44 -21.46 1.82
C ALA A 138 7.56 -21.17 2.84
N GLN A 139 7.42 -21.73 4.07
CA GLN A 139 8.44 -21.75 5.10
C GLN A 139 8.38 -23.11 5.82
N GLY A 140 9.30 -24.02 5.48
CA GLY A 140 9.20 -25.41 5.89
C GLY A 140 7.93 -26.07 5.33
N GLU A 141 7.08 -26.61 6.21
CA GLU A 141 5.80 -27.21 5.83
C GLU A 141 4.64 -26.19 5.78
N LEU A 142 4.90 -24.97 6.21
CA LEU A 142 3.90 -23.92 6.18
C LEU A 142 3.80 -23.31 4.78
N VAL A 143 2.58 -23.18 4.30
CA VAL A 143 2.25 -22.53 3.04
C VAL A 143 1.23 -21.42 3.29
N GLN A 144 1.35 -20.31 2.59
CA GLN A 144 0.35 -19.25 2.58
C GLN A 144 0.28 -18.57 1.23
N SER A 145 -0.90 -18.08 0.90
CA SER A 145 -1.07 -17.17 -0.21
C SER A 145 -1.39 -15.76 0.27
N ILE A 146 -1.00 -14.76 -0.49
CA ILE A 146 -1.19 -13.37 -0.14
C ILE A 146 -1.70 -12.63 -1.37
N GLY A 147 -2.87 -12.02 -1.25
CA GLY A 147 -3.32 -11.02 -2.19
C GLY A 147 -2.88 -9.63 -1.74
N PHE A 148 -2.25 -8.86 -2.62
CA PHE A 148 -1.93 -7.50 -2.28
C PHE A 148 -2.04 -6.54 -3.47
N TRP A 149 -2.39 -5.29 -3.15
CA TRP A 149 -2.47 -4.20 -4.11
C TRP A 149 -2.37 -2.86 -3.41
N TYR A 150 -2.20 -1.81 -4.21
CA TYR A 150 -2.10 -0.44 -3.74
C TYR A 150 -3.18 0.42 -4.37
N TYR A 151 -3.70 1.37 -3.59
CA TYR A 151 -4.41 2.52 -4.10
C TYR A 151 -3.55 3.76 -3.89
N ILE A 152 -3.41 4.57 -4.93
CA ILE A 152 -2.72 5.85 -4.87
C ILE A 152 -3.71 6.94 -5.22
N PHE A 153 -3.81 7.95 -4.37
CA PHE A 153 -4.79 9.00 -4.44
C PHE A 153 -4.12 10.33 -4.78
N GLY A 154 -4.76 11.10 -5.68
CA GLY A 154 -4.27 12.40 -6.11
C GLY A 154 -3.33 12.34 -7.31
N GLU A 155 -2.77 13.50 -7.66
CA GLU A 155 -1.84 13.62 -8.77
C GLU A 155 -0.45 13.11 -8.40
N GLY A 156 0.27 12.58 -9.36
CA GLY A 156 1.65 12.12 -9.16
C GLY A 156 1.77 10.70 -8.65
N GLY A 157 0.87 9.82 -9.05
CA GLY A 157 0.91 8.40 -8.73
C GLY A 157 2.24 7.72 -9.08
N LEU A 158 2.34 6.42 -8.86
CA LEU A 158 3.57 5.64 -8.97
C LEU A 158 4.31 5.84 -10.29
N GLU A 159 3.60 5.92 -11.40
CA GLU A 159 4.21 6.13 -12.72
C GLU A 159 4.92 7.48 -12.82
N HIS A 160 4.30 8.54 -12.28
CA HIS A 160 4.91 9.87 -12.26
C HIS A 160 6.15 9.88 -11.37
N TYR A 161 6.07 9.18 -10.24
CA TYR A 161 7.20 9.03 -9.32
C TYR A 161 8.37 8.28 -9.97
N VAL A 162 8.12 7.15 -10.63
CA VAL A 162 9.15 6.33 -11.28
C VAL A 162 9.78 7.06 -12.47
N ARG A 163 8.99 7.80 -13.25
CA ARG A 163 9.51 8.56 -14.41
C ARG A 163 10.38 9.74 -14.01
N ASN A 164 10.12 10.38 -12.88
CA ASN A 164 10.78 11.63 -12.48
C ASN A 164 11.90 11.44 -11.46
N LEU A 165 12.16 10.21 -10.99
CA LEU A 165 13.30 9.92 -10.13
C LEU A 165 14.43 9.32 -10.97
N PRO A 166 15.65 9.85 -10.84
CA PRO A 166 16.81 9.13 -11.34
C PRO A 166 16.88 7.78 -10.62
N ILE A 167 17.01 6.70 -11.39
CA ILE A 167 17.16 5.31 -10.91
C ILE A 167 18.29 5.16 -9.89
N THR A 168 19.18 6.14 -9.80
CA THR A 168 20.33 6.19 -8.92
C THR A 168 20.06 6.75 -7.52
N SER A 169 18.85 7.23 -7.21
CA SER A 169 18.51 7.71 -5.87
C SER A 169 18.44 6.54 -4.88
N ARG A 170 19.57 6.20 -4.28
CA ARG A 170 19.71 5.26 -3.17
C ARG A 170 19.15 5.81 -1.85
N SER A 171 18.60 7.02 -1.84
CA SER A 171 18.09 7.62 -0.62
C SER A 171 16.87 6.88 -0.10
N SER A 172 16.78 6.75 1.22
CA SER A 172 15.66 6.12 1.90
C SER A 172 14.31 6.78 1.59
N HIS A 173 14.31 8.03 1.17
CA HIS A 173 13.15 8.83 0.79
C HIS A 173 12.65 8.55 -0.65
N GLY A 174 13.46 7.90 -1.48
CA GLY A 174 13.20 7.68 -2.90
C GLY A 174 12.14 6.59 -3.23
N ARG A 175 11.47 5.99 -2.25
CA ARG A 175 10.47 4.93 -2.46
C ARG A 175 9.09 5.24 -1.89
N THR A 176 8.83 6.48 -1.57
CA THR A 176 7.51 6.92 -1.12
C THR A 176 6.74 7.52 -2.28
N THR A 177 5.48 7.18 -2.44
CA THR A 177 4.62 7.79 -3.45
C THR A 177 4.38 9.26 -3.12
N ARG A 178 4.13 10.11 -4.13
CA ARG A 178 3.85 11.53 -3.91
C ARG A 178 2.45 11.78 -3.37
N GLY A 179 1.44 11.02 -3.85
CA GLY A 179 0.07 11.08 -3.35
C GLY A 179 -0.11 10.39 -2.02
N SER A 180 -1.24 10.60 -1.35
CA SER A 180 -1.68 9.70 -0.30
C SER A 180 -1.95 8.31 -0.88
N GLY A 181 -2.01 7.29 -0.04
CA GLY A 181 -2.23 5.97 -0.57
C GLY A 181 -2.62 4.94 0.48
N MET A 182 -3.03 3.79 0.00
CA MET A 182 -3.49 2.68 0.82
C MET A 182 -2.89 1.37 0.30
N THR A 183 -2.30 0.59 1.19
CA THR A 183 -1.90 -0.79 0.93
C THR A 183 -2.96 -1.72 1.46
N VAL A 184 -3.31 -2.74 0.70
CA VAL A 184 -4.23 -3.80 1.12
C VAL A 184 -3.53 -5.13 0.97
N GLU A 185 -3.49 -5.90 2.05
CA GLU A 185 -2.87 -7.21 2.13
C GLU A 185 -3.86 -8.22 2.74
N VAL A 186 -4.09 -9.31 2.03
CA VAL A 186 -4.97 -10.40 2.43
C VAL A 186 -4.13 -11.66 2.53
N PHE A 187 -3.88 -12.12 3.75
CA PHE A 187 -3.12 -13.34 4.02
C PHE A 187 -4.09 -14.52 4.19
N CYS A 188 -3.86 -15.59 3.44
CA CYS A 188 -4.62 -16.84 3.50
C CYS A 188 -3.69 -17.97 3.94
N PRO A 189 -3.57 -18.24 5.26
CA PRO A 189 -2.70 -19.30 5.78
C PRO A 189 -3.18 -20.67 5.36
N GLY A 190 -2.24 -21.56 5.04
CA GLY A 190 -2.53 -22.96 4.72
C GLY A 190 -3.27 -23.18 3.40
N GLU A 191 -3.55 -22.11 2.64
CA GLU A 191 -4.22 -22.24 1.34
C GLU A 191 -3.23 -22.17 0.19
N THR A 192 -3.24 -23.23 -0.61
CA THR A 192 -2.87 -23.14 -2.00
C THR A 192 -4.16 -22.79 -2.76
N ASP A 193 -4.25 -21.58 -3.28
CA ASP A 193 -5.37 -21.13 -4.11
C ASP A 193 -4.84 -20.76 -5.50
N PRO A 194 -4.42 -21.76 -6.30
CA PRO A 194 -3.75 -21.51 -7.56
C PRO A 194 -4.62 -20.70 -8.52
N ASP A 195 -5.93 -20.79 -8.42
CA ASP A 195 -6.86 -20.06 -9.28
C ASP A 195 -7.22 -18.66 -8.75
N GLY A 196 -6.85 -18.35 -7.50
CA GLY A 196 -7.20 -17.09 -6.85
C GLY A 196 -8.69 -16.96 -6.51
N ALA A 197 -9.43 -18.06 -6.51
CA ALA A 197 -10.86 -18.06 -6.27
C ALA A 197 -11.20 -17.66 -4.84
N ALA A 198 -10.46 -18.20 -3.86
CA ALA A 198 -10.64 -17.86 -2.45
C ALA A 198 -10.33 -16.38 -2.17
N LEU A 199 -9.24 -15.88 -2.76
CA LEU A 199 -8.92 -14.46 -2.72
C LEU A 199 -10.04 -13.62 -3.36
N GLY A 200 -10.57 -14.06 -4.51
CA GLY A 200 -11.65 -13.36 -5.21
C GLY A 200 -12.94 -13.27 -4.41
N ASP A 201 -13.32 -14.33 -3.72
CA ASP A 201 -14.51 -14.38 -2.87
C ASP A 201 -14.47 -13.37 -1.72
N PHE A 202 -13.29 -13.13 -1.15
CA PHE A 202 -13.11 -12.13 -0.10
C PHE A 202 -12.84 -10.72 -0.64
N ALA A 203 -11.97 -10.61 -1.63
CA ALA A 203 -11.52 -9.31 -2.14
C ALA A 203 -12.66 -8.52 -2.80
N ARG A 204 -13.62 -9.19 -3.46
CA ARG A 204 -14.76 -8.53 -4.10
C ARG A 204 -15.58 -7.71 -3.10
N PRO A 205 -16.20 -8.28 -2.05
CA PRO A 205 -16.98 -7.50 -1.09
C PRO A 205 -16.11 -6.48 -0.31
N LEU A 206 -14.83 -6.76 -0.09
CA LEU A 206 -13.90 -5.80 0.51
C LEU A 206 -13.73 -4.56 -0.39
N ILE A 207 -13.47 -4.75 -1.68
CA ILE A 207 -13.30 -3.65 -2.64
C ILE A 207 -14.58 -2.82 -2.71
N GLU A 208 -15.75 -3.46 -2.74
CA GLU A 208 -17.04 -2.78 -2.75
C GLU A 208 -17.28 -1.96 -1.47
N ALA A 209 -16.84 -2.47 -0.32
CA ALA A 209 -16.90 -1.75 0.96
C ALA A 209 -15.92 -0.57 1.05
N LEU A 210 -14.78 -0.65 0.37
CA LEU A 210 -13.78 0.42 0.31
C LEU A 210 -14.17 1.56 -0.63
N GLU A 211 -14.96 1.27 -1.69
CA GLU A 211 -15.35 2.24 -2.72
C GLU A 211 -15.89 3.57 -2.16
N PRO A 212 -16.87 3.59 -1.25
CA PRO A 212 -17.48 4.82 -0.77
C PRO A 212 -16.53 5.70 0.05
N ILE A 213 -15.50 5.09 0.66
CA ILE A 213 -14.55 5.80 1.52
C ILE A 213 -13.30 6.28 0.77
N MET A 214 -13.06 5.76 -0.42
CA MET A 214 -11.91 6.15 -1.24
C MET A 214 -12.16 7.46 -2.00
N PRO A 215 -11.13 8.31 -2.21
CA PRO A 215 -11.21 9.45 -3.09
C PRO A 215 -11.61 9.07 -4.52
N ALA A 216 -12.24 10.01 -5.26
CA ALA A 216 -12.61 9.79 -6.66
C ALA A 216 -11.36 9.69 -7.57
N SER A 217 -10.35 10.53 -7.31
CA SER A 217 -9.08 10.47 -8.03
C SER A 217 -8.19 9.40 -7.41
N ARG A 218 -8.21 8.23 -7.98
CA ARG A 218 -7.38 7.11 -7.55
C ARG A 218 -6.85 6.31 -8.72
N ALA A 219 -5.75 5.67 -8.50
CA ALA A 219 -5.20 4.66 -9.37
C ALA A 219 -4.93 3.38 -8.55
N GLU A 220 -5.22 2.26 -9.13
CA GLU A 220 -4.89 0.95 -8.57
C GLU A 220 -3.53 0.54 -9.12
N TYR A 221 -2.63 0.15 -8.19
CA TYR A 221 -1.30 -0.26 -8.55
C TYR A 221 -0.94 -1.60 -7.91
N TYR A 222 -0.12 -2.32 -8.62
CA TYR A 222 0.56 -3.52 -8.17
C TYR A 222 1.98 -3.45 -8.69
N ILE A 223 2.92 -3.77 -7.83
CA ILE A 223 4.33 -3.86 -8.23
C ILE A 223 4.59 -5.32 -8.60
N PRO A 224 5.02 -5.60 -9.83
CA PRO A 224 5.38 -6.95 -10.26
C PRO A 224 6.55 -7.51 -9.47
#